data_98de4220610580cf2b33a54140a9b344
#
_entry.id   98de4220610580cf2b33a54140a9b344
#
_cell.length_a   1.000
_cell.length_b   1.000
_cell.length_c   1.000
_cell.angle_alpha   90.00
_cell.angle_beta   90.00
_cell.angle_gamma   90.00
#
_symmetry.space_group_name_H-M   'P 1'
#
loop_
_entity.id
_entity.type
_entity.pdbx_description
1 polymer ?
#
loop_
_entity_poly.entity_id
_entity_poly.type
_entity_poly.pdbx_seq_one_letter_code
_entity_poly.pdbx_strand_id
1 'polypeptide(L)'
;MRTFVFTCLLLLGMTTFAQDANFHIYLCLGQSNMEGNAKVEEQDTVAVDSRFQVLAAVDCPNLGRTKGNWYKAIPPLARCYTGLTPGDYFGRAMVANLPSNVRVGIINVAVGGCRIELFDKDNYQSYVETSPDWLKNMVKEYGGNPYARLVEMAKLAQKDGVIKGILLHQGESNTNDKDWPSKVKGVYDNLLKDLGLSAANVPLLAGEVVHADQNGICASMNTIIDSLPQVIPTAHVISSAGCPAAFDNLHFTAEGYRMLGARYAAKMLSILGYGDWTSAQNMKLWYNRPAQDWLEALPLGNSRLGAMVFGGTAREELQLNEETFWAGGPYNNNNPKGLQVLPEIRRLIFEGKTLEAQKLIDENYMTPQHGMRYLTLGSLFLNFPGHENPSEYYRDLNLENATATTRYEVDGVKFVRTAFASLSDDVIIVRIQADKAKALNFAVSYSSPLKSDVQVKGGKLIISCQGAEHEGIPAAMRAECQVQVK
;
A
#
# COMPACT_ATOMS: atom_id res chain seq x y z
N MET A 1 -20.38 16.60 78.59
CA MET A 1 -20.12 17.28 77.34
C MET A 1 -18.94 16.59 76.66
N ARG A 2 -19.18 15.82 75.55
CA ARG A 2 -18.12 15.18 74.74
C ARG A 2 -18.09 15.94 73.47
N THR A 3 -16.96 16.62 73.20
CA THR A 3 -16.70 17.38 72.01
C THR A 3 -16.22 16.45 70.89
N PHE A 4 -16.97 16.28 69.82
CA PHE A 4 -16.56 15.58 68.61
C PHE A 4 -15.83 16.56 67.71
N VAL A 5 -14.55 16.31 67.43
CA VAL A 5 -13.77 17.03 66.40
C VAL A 5 -13.92 16.26 65.07
N PHE A 6 -14.58 16.88 64.08
CA PHE A 6 -14.69 16.36 62.72
C PHE A 6 -13.46 16.85 61.92
N THR A 7 -12.56 15.94 61.61
CA THR A 7 -11.44 16.22 60.70
C THR A 7 -11.90 15.98 59.28
N CYS A 8 -12.13 17.04 58.49
CA CYS A 8 -12.38 16.98 57.06
C CYS A 8 -11.04 16.68 56.34
N LEU A 9 -10.85 15.46 55.80
CA LEU A 9 -9.79 15.15 54.86
C LEU A 9 -10.22 15.71 53.50
N LEU A 10 -9.59 16.77 53.01
CA LEU A 10 -9.64 17.21 51.64
C LEU A 10 -8.78 16.25 50.79
N LEU A 11 -9.42 15.31 50.11
CA LEU A 11 -8.83 14.56 49.01
C LEU A 11 -8.68 15.50 47.81
N LEU A 12 -7.50 16.09 47.63
CA LEU A 12 -7.08 16.70 46.38
C LEU A 12 -6.96 15.56 45.34
N GLY A 13 -7.98 15.39 44.53
CA GLY A 13 -7.93 14.55 43.35
C GLY A 13 -6.90 15.13 42.38
N MET A 14 -5.70 14.59 42.37
CA MET A 14 -4.80 14.75 41.23
C MET A 14 -5.46 14.04 40.04
N THR A 15 -6.06 14.80 39.14
CA THR A 15 -6.43 14.31 37.80
C THR A 15 -5.14 14.01 37.05
N THR A 16 -4.63 12.80 37.17
CA THR A 16 -3.66 12.28 36.24
C THR A 16 -4.40 12.15 34.92
N PHE A 17 -4.15 13.06 33.97
CA PHE A 17 -4.53 12.84 32.58
C PHE A 17 -3.80 11.56 32.14
N ALA A 18 -4.54 10.46 32.01
CA ALA A 18 -4.00 9.25 31.43
C ALA A 18 -3.65 9.51 29.98
N GLN A 19 -2.46 9.05 29.54
CA GLN A 19 -2.06 9.07 28.13
C GLN A 19 -3.16 8.43 27.29
N ASP A 20 -3.53 9.06 26.18
CA ASP A 20 -4.47 8.47 25.22
C ASP A 20 -3.78 7.28 24.51
N ALA A 21 -4.17 6.06 24.89
CA ALA A 21 -3.63 4.84 24.33
C ALA A 21 -3.90 4.69 22.81
N ASN A 22 -4.90 5.42 22.29
CA ASN A 22 -5.25 5.46 20.89
C ASN A 22 -4.52 6.59 20.11
N PHE A 23 -3.65 7.34 20.76
CA PHE A 23 -2.78 8.28 20.06
C PHE A 23 -1.36 7.68 19.95
N HIS A 24 -1.08 7.06 18.82
CA HIS A 24 0.20 6.42 18.53
C HIS A 24 1.20 7.45 18.01
N ILE A 25 2.32 7.62 18.70
CA ILE A 25 3.35 8.62 18.40
C ILE A 25 4.60 7.93 17.89
N TYR A 26 5.22 8.50 16.87
CA TYR A 26 6.44 7.99 16.24
C TYR A 26 7.51 9.08 16.20
N LEU A 27 8.74 8.72 16.55
CA LEU A 27 9.88 9.61 16.51
C LEU A 27 10.63 9.39 15.20
N CYS A 28 10.88 10.45 14.45
CA CYS A 28 11.63 10.42 13.21
C CYS A 28 12.96 11.15 13.42
N LEU A 29 14.08 10.51 13.09
CA LEU A 29 15.42 11.10 13.12
C LEU A 29 16.28 10.62 11.96
N GLY A 30 17.28 11.40 11.60
CA GLY A 30 18.20 11.06 10.51
C GLY A 30 18.76 12.28 9.79
N GLN A 31 19.02 12.11 8.49
CA GLN A 31 19.57 13.17 7.66
C GLN A 31 18.61 13.60 6.56
N SER A 32 19.09 14.12 5.43
CA SER A 32 18.27 14.74 4.38
C SER A 32 17.08 13.89 3.89
N ASN A 33 17.27 12.57 3.77
CA ASN A 33 16.17 11.67 3.35
C ASN A 33 15.10 11.47 4.43
N MET A 34 15.36 11.75 5.71
CA MET A 34 14.32 11.83 6.75
C MET A 34 13.84 13.27 6.96
N GLU A 35 14.70 14.26 6.75
CA GLU A 35 14.34 15.68 6.86
C GLU A 35 13.32 16.11 5.81
N GLY A 36 13.46 15.58 4.59
CA GLY A 36 12.61 15.86 3.44
C GLY A 36 13.32 16.69 2.37
N ASN A 37 13.67 16.05 1.25
CA ASN A 37 14.42 16.69 0.17
C ASN A 37 13.61 16.82 -1.14
N ALA A 38 12.61 15.99 -1.38
CA ALA A 38 11.82 16.14 -2.59
C ALA A 38 10.79 17.29 -2.49
N LYS A 39 10.51 17.89 -3.64
CA LYS A 39 9.48 18.92 -3.75
C LYS A 39 8.12 18.35 -3.33
N VAL A 40 7.43 19.08 -2.47
CA VAL A 40 6.04 18.78 -2.11
C VAL A 40 5.15 19.08 -3.32
N GLU A 41 4.34 18.12 -3.74
CA GLU A 41 3.39 18.24 -4.82
C GLU A 41 1.96 18.47 -4.28
N GLU A 42 1.01 18.88 -5.13
CA GLU A 42 -0.36 19.17 -4.72
C GLU A 42 -1.00 17.99 -4.00
N GLN A 43 -0.84 16.76 -4.53
CA GLN A 43 -1.36 15.54 -3.91
C GLN A 43 -0.86 15.29 -2.48
N ASP A 44 0.29 15.83 -2.11
CA ASP A 44 0.88 15.66 -0.79
C ASP A 44 0.24 16.60 0.25
N THR A 45 -0.43 17.64 -0.19
CA THR A 45 -1.06 18.65 0.69
C THR A 45 -2.56 18.44 0.88
N VAL A 46 -3.19 17.70 -0.04
CA VAL A 46 -4.64 17.42 0.00
C VAL A 46 -4.95 16.09 0.68
N ALA A 47 -6.21 15.91 1.08
CA ALA A 47 -6.73 14.65 1.65
C ALA A 47 -5.90 14.08 2.84
N VAL A 48 -5.18 14.93 3.59
CA VAL A 48 -4.55 14.51 4.84
C VAL A 48 -5.63 14.24 5.87
N ASP A 49 -5.68 13.02 6.41
CA ASP A 49 -6.62 12.67 7.48
C ASP A 49 -6.34 13.53 8.73
N SER A 50 -7.39 14.01 9.39
CA SER A 50 -7.27 14.82 10.63
C SER A 50 -6.66 14.04 11.80
N ARG A 51 -6.73 12.71 11.76
CA ARG A 51 -6.09 11.82 12.74
C ARG A 51 -4.57 11.76 12.59
N PHE A 52 -4.02 12.17 11.42
CA PHE A 52 -2.58 12.25 11.21
C PHE A 52 -2.07 13.64 11.57
N GLN A 53 -1.21 13.71 12.58
CA GLN A 53 -0.73 14.95 13.19
C GLN A 53 0.80 14.99 13.26
N VAL A 54 1.35 16.20 13.24
CA VAL A 54 2.78 16.48 13.48
C VAL A 54 2.92 17.40 14.69
N LEU A 55 3.82 17.05 15.61
CA LEU A 55 4.27 17.96 16.67
C LEU A 55 5.39 18.82 16.11
N ALA A 56 5.20 20.14 16.05
CA ALA A 56 6.20 21.04 15.52
C ALA A 56 7.45 21.03 16.41
N ALA A 57 8.59 20.61 15.88
CA ALA A 57 9.88 20.60 16.60
C ALA A 57 10.60 21.95 16.58
N VAL A 58 10.16 22.86 15.73
CA VAL A 58 10.67 24.26 15.58
C VAL A 58 9.50 25.20 15.33
N ASP A 59 9.72 26.50 15.55
CA ASP A 59 8.77 27.53 15.16
C ASP A 59 8.82 27.74 13.64
N CYS A 60 7.65 27.71 13.00
CA CYS A 60 7.50 27.92 11.56
C CYS A 60 6.39 28.96 11.29
N PRO A 61 6.70 30.27 11.42
CA PRO A 61 5.69 31.32 11.25
C PRO A 61 5.03 31.31 9.86
N ASN A 62 5.80 30.99 8.81
CA ASN A 62 5.30 30.84 7.44
C ASN A 62 4.27 29.73 7.25
N LEU A 63 4.22 28.77 8.17
CA LEU A 63 3.25 27.67 8.19
C LEU A 63 2.21 27.82 9.31
N GLY A 64 2.26 28.90 10.06
CA GLY A 64 1.42 29.13 11.25
C GLY A 64 1.68 28.11 12.38
N ARG A 65 2.90 27.57 12.48
CA ARG A 65 3.26 26.56 13.47
C ARG A 65 4.18 27.11 14.54
N THR A 66 3.84 26.81 15.79
CA THR A 66 4.64 27.11 16.98
C THR A 66 5.19 25.81 17.56
N LYS A 67 6.46 25.79 17.93
CA LYS A 67 7.14 24.65 18.56
C LYS A 67 6.30 24.09 19.73
N GLY A 68 6.21 22.77 19.80
CA GLY A 68 5.54 22.07 20.90
C GLY A 68 4.01 21.96 20.75
N ASN A 69 3.43 22.39 19.64
CA ASN A 69 2.00 22.22 19.35
C ASN A 69 1.76 21.21 18.23
N TRP A 70 0.63 20.50 18.33
CA TRP A 70 0.16 19.57 17.32
C TRP A 70 -0.55 20.29 16.19
N TYR A 71 -0.29 19.85 14.97
CA TYR A 71 -0.94 20.33 13.74
C TYR A 71 -1.30 19.15 12.86
N LYS A 72 -2.27 19.33 11.98
CA LYS A 72 -2.51 18.40 10.88
C LYS A 72 -1.21 18.22 10.08
N ALA A 73 -0.81 16.99 9.81
CA ALA A 73 0.48 16.66 9.21
C ALA A 73 0.51 16.95 7.70
N ILE A 74 0.40 18.23 7.34
CA ILE A 74 0.62 18.71 5.97
C ILE A 74 2.11 19.02 5.82
N PRO A 75 2.82 18.50 4.79
CA PRO A 75 4.24 18.77 4.63
C PRO A 75 4.56 20.27 4.48
N PRO A 76 5.77 20.73 4.86
CA PRO A 76 6.90 19.95 5.40
C PRO A 76 6.68 19.56 6.87
N LEU A 77 7.28 18.42 7.29
CA LEU A 77 7.08 17.85 8.64
C LEU A 77 8.27 18.02 9.59
N ALA A 78 9.44 18.44 9.09
CA ALA A 78 10.64 18.65 9.89
C ALA A 78 10.84 20.14 10.21
N ARG A 79 11.51 20.88 9.33
CA ARG A 79 11.75 22.33 9.44
C ARG A 79 10.94 23.09 8.39
N CYS A 80 10.89 24.40 8.50
CA CYS A 80 9.97 25.27 7.77
C CYS A 80 10.09 25.24 6.24
N TYR A 81 11.26 24.87 5.72
CA TYR A 81 11.62 24.94 4.29
C TYR A 81 12.09 23.59 3.75
N THR A 82 11.83 22.51 4.47
CA THR A 82 12.15 21.15 4.00
C THR A 82 11.09 20.65 3.02
N GLY A 83 11.34 19.50 2.39
CA GLY A 83 10.46 18.91 1.40
C GLY A 83 9.64 17.74 1.94
N LEU A 84 9.21 16.86 1.02
CA LEU A 84 8.52 15.62 1.32
C LEU A 84 9.49 14.62 1.98
N THR A 85 9.02 13.87 2.97
CA THR A 85 9.76 12.89 3.77
C THR A 85 9.01 11.55 3.78
N PRO A 86 9.67 10.41 4.03
CA PRO A 86 8.97 9.15 4.22
C PRO A 86 7.92 9.21 5.34
N GLY A 87 8.11 10.08 6.35
CA GLY A 87 7.17 10.29 7.44
C GLY A 87 5.78 10.72 6.99
N ASP A 88 5.66 11.45 5.87
CA ASP A 88 4.38 11.90 5.31
C ASP A 88 3.49 10.71 4.93
N TYR A 89 4.03 9.78 4.16
CA TYR A 89 3.28 8.61 3.69
C TYR A 89 3.29 7.46 4.69
N PHE A 90 4.23 7.43 5.63
CA PHE A 90 4.12 6.59 6.82
C PHE A 90 2.84 6.90 7.59
N GLY A 91 2.63 8.14 7.99
CA GLY A 91 1.48 8.52 8.80
C GLY A 91 0.15 8.37 8.05
N ARG A 92 0.10 8.72 6.76
CA ARG A 92 -1.07 8.52 5.90
C ARG A 92 -1.45 7.03 5.80
N ALA A 93 -0.48 6.16 5.55
CA ALA A 93 -0.71 4.73 5.47
C ALA A 93 -1.12 4.13 6.82
N MET A 94 -0.53 4.61 7.93
CA MET A 94 -0.91 4.18 9.27
C MET A 94 -2.39 4.49 9.57
N VAL A 95 -2.85 5.75 9.39
CA VAL A 95 -4.24 6.12 9.70
C VAL A 95 -5.25 5.46 8.77
N ALA A 96 -4.85 5.15 7.54
CA ALA A 96 -5.71 4.44 6.58
C ALA A 96 -5.98 2.98 6.99
N ASN A 97 -5.08 2.39 7.80
CA ASN A 97 -5.11 0.96 8.13
C ASN A 97 -5.28 0.67 9.64
N LEU A 98 -5.31 1.70 10.46
CA LEU A 98 -5.62 1.60 11.88
C LEU A 98 -7.11 1.86 12.15
N PRO A 99 -7.69 1.32 13.24
CA PRO A 99 -9.06 1.60 13.63
C PRO A 99 -9.38 3.11 13.64
N SER A 100 -10.61 3.48 13.34
CA SER A 100 -11.03 4.88 13.16
C SER A 100 -10.85 5.77 14.41
N ASN A 101 -10.78 5.17 15.59
CA ASN A 101 -10.50 5.85 16.87
C ASN A 101 -9.00 6.03 17.15
N VAL A 102 -8.11 5.48 16.33
CA VAL A 102 -6.66 5.62 16.51
C VAL A 102 -6.15 6.84 15.74
N ARG A 103 -5.41 7.70 16.42
CA ARG A 103 -4.68 8.85 15.86
C ARG A 103 -3.21 8.50 15.71
N VAL A 104 -2.54 9.13 14.77
CA VAL A 104 -1.10 8.97 14.51
C VAL A 104 -0.42 10.32 14.62
N GLY A 105 0.61 10.42 15.44
CA GLY A 105 1.45 11.60 15.58
C GLY A 105 2.89 11.31 15.20
N ILE A 106 3.55 12.25 14.54
CA ILE A 106 4.99 12.18 14.31
C ILE A 106 5.72 13.39 14.86
N ILE A 107 6.97 13.17 15.25
CA ILE A 107 7.92 14.20 15.63
C ILE A 107 9.15 13.99 14.74
N ASN A 108 9.44 14.93 13.86
CA ASN A 108 10.57 14.81 12.94
C ASN A 108 11.68 15.78 13.33
N VAL A 109 12.80 15.22 13.78
CA VAL A 109 14.06 15.95 14.05
C VAL A 109 15.17 15.31 13.24
N ALA A 110 15.39 15.83 12.04
CA ALA A 110 16.42 15.37 11.12
C ALA A 110 17.21 16.56 10.60
N VAL A 111 18.49 16.35 10.25
CA VAL A 111 19.41 17.39 9.79
C VAL A 111 20.12 16.91 8.53
N GLY A 112 19.89 17.59 7.41
CA GLY A 112 20.48 17.26 6.11
C GLY A 112 22.00 17.17 6.19
N GLY A 113 22.59 16.13 5.57
CA GLY A 113 24.03 15.91 5.49
C GLY A 113 24.73 15.52 6.79
N CYS A 114 24.01 15.34 7.90
CA CYS A 114 24.66 14.97 9.16
C CYS A 114 25.06 13.49 9.20
N ARG A 115 26.10 13.21 9.98
CA ARG A 115 26.43 11.86 10.42
C ARG A 115 25.61 11.49 11.65
N ILE A 116 25.55 10.19 11.98
CA ILE A 116 24.82 9.69 13.16
C ILE A 116 25.36 10.27 14.47
N GLU A 117 26.63 10.65 14.51
CA GLU A 117 27.32 11.27 15.63
C GLU A 117 26.64 12.58 16.09
N LEU A 118 25.87 13.26 15.25
CA LEU A 118 25.05 14.41 15.65
C LEU A 118 24.04 14.08 16.74
N PHE A 119 23.57 12.82 16.77
CA PHE A 119 22.58 12.35 17.76
C PHE A 119 23.23 11.64 18.97
N ASP A 120 24.56 11.57 19.04
CA ASP A 120 25.27 11.12 20.24
C ASP A 120 25.19 12.22 21.32
N LYS A 121 24.34 11.96 22.36
CA LYS A 121 24.04 12.96 23.37
C LYS A 121 25.27 13.44 24.17
N ASP A 122 26.31 12.61 24.26
CA ASP A 122 27.49 12.89 25.06
C ASP A 122 28.64 13.52 24.24
N ASN A 123 28.68 13.23 22.92
CA ASN A 123 29.79 13.59 22.06
C ASN A 123 29.41 14.47 20.84
N TYR A 124 28.14 14.81 20.64
CA TYR A 124 27.70 15.59 19.46
C TYR A 124 28.41 16.94 19.29
N GLN A 125 28.85 17.57 20.39
CA GLN A 125 29.47 18.89 20.38
C GLN A 125 30.74 18.91 19.54
N SER A 126 31.63 17.92 19.74
CA SER A 126 32.88 17.81 18.97
C SER A 126 32.60 17.59 17.46
N TYR A 127 31.54 16.87 17.12
CA TYR A 127 31.09 16.73 15.74
C TYR A 127 30.62 18.08 15.18
N VAL A 128 29.77 18.80 15.92
CA VAL A 128 29.25 20.12 15.49
C VAL A 128 30.34 21.14 15.33
N GLU A 129 31.32 21.21 16.26
CA GLU A 129 32.41 22.14 16.21
C GLU A 129 33.26 22.02 14.93
N THR A 130 33.46 20.79 14.45
CA THR A 130 34.23 20.50 13.24
C THR A 130 33.39 20.52 11.96
N SER A 131 32.06 20.64 12.08
CA SER A 131 31.15 20.66 10.95
C SER A 131 31.14 21.98 10.19
N PRO A 132 30.78 22.02 8.91
CA PRO A 132 30.67 23.25 8.14
C PRO A 132 29.53 24.15 8.65
N ASP A 133 29.63 25.44 8.36
CA ASP A 133 28.69 26.45 8.88
C ASP A 133 27.24 26.23 8.47
N TRP A 134 27.01 25.69 7.28
CA TRP A 134 25.66 25.37 6.84
C TRP A 134 25.00 24.32 7.75
N LEU A 135 25.73 23.29 8.19
CA LEU A 135 25.24 22.29 9.13
C LEU A 135 25.05 22.90 10.53
N LYS A 136 25.99 23.70 11.00
CA LYS A 136 25.87 24.42 12.28
C LYS A 136 24.60 25.28 12.31
N ASN A 137 24.26 25.95 11.20
CA ASN A 137 23.04 26.76 11.11
C ASN A 137 21.77 25.91 11.21
N MET A 138 21.72 24.76 10.55
CA MET A 138 20.58 23.83 10.71
C MET A 138 20.45 23.32 12.15
N VAL A 139 21.59 22.98 12.78
CA VAL A 139 21.60 22.51 14.19
C VAL A 139 21.10 23.61 15.14
N LYS A 140 21.40 24.89 14.88
CA LYS A 140 20.87 26.02 15.67
C LYS A 140 19.37 26.12 15.69
N GLU A 141 18.66 25.74 14.59
CA GLU A 141 17.19 25.74 14.55
C GLU A 141 16.60 24.77 15.59
N TYR A 142 17.34 23.69 15.92
CA TYR A 142 16.99 22.77 16.98
C TYR A 142 17.56 23.14 18.36
N GLY A 143 17.96 24.41 18.55
CA GLY A 143 18.53 24.89 19.83
C GLY A 143 19.96 24.43 20.08
N GLY A 144 20.72 24.06 19.03
CA GLY A 144 22.09 23.62 19.10
C GLY A 144 22.29 22.12 19.42
N ASN A 145 21.23 21.41 19.76
CA ASN A 145 21.28 19.96 20.09
C ASN A 145 20.03 19.23 19.57
N PRO A 146 20.07 18.61 18.36
CA PRO A 146 18.94 17.89 17.80
C PRO A 146 18.48 16.71 18.66
N TYR A 147 19.39 15.96 19.29
CA TYR A 147 19.01 14.88 20.22
C TYR A 147 18.18 15.42 21.39
N ALA A 148 18.63 16.46 22.06
CA ALA A 148 17.91 17.07 23.19
C ALA A 148 16.55 17.62 22.72
N ARG A 149 16.47 18.20 21.52
CA ARG A 149 15.20 18.66 20.94
C ARG A 149 14.24 17.50 20.70
N LEU A 150 14.70 16.37 20.17
CA LEU A 150 13.88 15.19 19.98
C LEU A 150 13.32 14.68 21.32
N VAL A 151 14.18 14.60 22.36
CA VAL A 151 13.77 14.18 23.71
C VAL A 151 12.80 15.19 24.33
N GLU A 152 13.01 16.49 24.19
CA GLU A 152 12.11 17.56 24.67
C GLU A 152 10.70 17.38 24.07
N MET A 153 10.61 17.24 22.74
CA MET A 153 9.34 17.08 22.03
C MET A 153 8.67 15.74 22.33
N ALA A 154 9.45 14.67 22.47
CA ALA A 154 8.93 13.35 22.82
C ALA A 154 8.33 13.34 24.24
N LYS A 155 8.98 13.95 25.22
CA LYS A 155 8.42 14.10 26.59
C LYS A 155 7.14 14.95 26.62
N LEU A 156 7.05 15.96 25.77
CA LEU A 156 5.83 16.74 25.65
C LEU A 156 4.72 15.87 25.07
N ALA A 157 5.00 15.15 23.99
CA ALA A 157 4.04 14.27 23.31
C ALA A 157 3.57 13.08 24.17
N GLN A 158 4.42 12.58 25.06
CA GLN A 158 4.04 11.52 26.03
C GLN A 158 2.93 11.95 27.00
N LYS A 159 2.61 13.25 27.13
CA LYS A 159 1.47 13.71 27.88
C LYS A 159 0.14 13.47 27.15
N ASP A 160 0.20 13.41 25.82
CA ASP A 160 -0.97 13.31 24.96
C ASP A 160 -1.20 11.89 24.45
N GLY A 161 -0.13 11.09 24.24
CA GLY A 161 -0.24 9.77 23.62
C GLY A 161 0.95 8.86 23.94
N VAL A 162 1.01 7.71 23.26
CA VAL A 162 1.98 6.63 23.50
C VAL A 162 2.98 6.53 22.36
N ILE A 163 4.29 6.61 22.64
CA ILE A 163 5.34 6.38 21.67
C ILE A 163 5.35 4.89 21.29
N LYS A 164 5.18 4.58 20.00
CA LYS A 164 5.03 3.22 19.46
C LYS A 164 6.19 2.77 18.58
N GLY A 165 7.07 3.68 18.15
CA GLY A 165 8.20 3.32 17.31
C GLY A 165 9.11 4.50 16.99
N ILE A 166 10.29 4.18 16.48
CA ILE A 166 11.29 5.15 16.03
C ILE A 166 11.61 4.85 14.56
N LEU A 167 11.55 5.87 13.71
CA LEU A 167 11.90 5.83 12.29
C LEU A 167 13.25 6.50 12.11
N LEU A 168 14.23 5.76 11.60
CA LEU A 168 15.57 6.23 11.28
C LEU A 168 15.76 6.19 9.76
N HIS A 169 16.21 7.30 9.18
CA HIS A 169 16.77 7.28 7.83
C HIS A 169 18.06 8.07 7.80
N GLN A 170 19.17 7.35 7.90
CA GLN A 170 20.52 7.90 7.98
C GLN A 170 21.51 6.83 7.54
N GLY A 171 22.58 7.22 6.89
CA GLY A 171 23.64 6.30 6.45
C GLY A 171 24.54 6.92 5.38
N GLU A 172 24.02 7.80 4.54
CA GLU A 172 24.74 8.36 3.41
C GLU A 172 26.05 9.08 3.85
N SER A 173 25.96 9.87 4.91
CA SER A 173 27.14 10.57 5.48
C SER A 173 28.06 9.66 6.31
N ASN A 174 27.62 8.44 6.61
CA ASN A 174 28.40 7.38 7.27
C ASN A 174 28.72 6.22 6.31
N THR A 175 28.64 6.40 5.00
CA THR A 175 28.91 5.33 4.02
C THR A 175 30.25 4.63 4.31
N ASN A 176 30.22 3.28 4.37
CA ASN A 176 31.33 2.39 4.72
C ASN A 176 31.79 2.45 6.21
N ASP A 177 31.05 3.11 7.08
CA ASP A 177 31.33 3.13 8.53
C ASP A 177 30.80 1.84 9.18
N LYS A 178 31.69 0.88 9.39
CA LYS A 178 31.34 -0.44 9.96
C LYS A 178 30.87 -0.34 11.42
N ASP A 179 31.18 0.73 12.12
CA ASP A 179 30.78 0.97 13.51
C ASP A 179 29.39 1.65 13.60
N TRP A 180 28.82 2.03 12.46
CA TRP A 180 27.52 2.70 12.39
C TRP A 180 26.41 1.97 13.16
N PRO A 181 26.24 0.62 13.07
CA PRO A 181 25.19 -0.09 13.82
C PRO A 181 25.35 0.07 15.35
N SER A 182 26.58 0.08 15.85
CA SER A 182 26.87 0.29 17.27
C SER A 182 26.58 1.72 17.70
N LYS A 183 26.89 2.71 16.86
CA LYS A 183 26.55 4.13 17.09
C LYS A 183 25.04 4.34 17.13
N VAL A 184 24.31 3.76 16.17
CA VAL A 184 22.83 3.78 16.17
C VAL A 184 22.28 3.14 17.43
N LYS A 185 22.85 2.00 17.86
CA LYS A 185 22.44 1.37 19.12
C LYS A 185 22.62 2.31 20.31
N GLY A 186 23.73 3.03 20.39
CA GLY A 186 23.97 4.02 21.46
C GLY A 186 22.89 5.12 21.48
N VAL A 187 22.55 5.66 20.30
CA VAL A 187 21.46 6.66 20.17
C VAL A 187 20.11 6.08 20.58
N TYR A 188 19.78 4.87 20.11
CA TYR A 188 18.52 4.20 20.41
C TYR A 188 18.38 3.89 21.90
N ASP A 189 19.41 3.31 22.54
CA ASP A 189 19.42 2.98 23.96
C ASP A 189 19.27 4.24 24.82
N ASN A 190 19.91 5.33 24.42
CA ASN A 190 19.80 6.63 25.08
C ASN A 190 18.37 7.19 24.98
N LEU A 191 17.72 7.12 23.81
CA LEU A 191 16.34 7.55 23.64
C LEU A 191 15.40 6.73 24.51
N LEU A 192 15.53 5.39 24.53
CA LEU A 192 14.72 4.54 25.40
C LEU A 192 14.89 4.92 26.86
N LYS A 193 16.12 5.09 27.32
CA LYS A 193 16.43 5.47 28.70
C LYS A 193 15.86 6.83 29.08
N ASP A 194 16.13 7.86 28.26
CA ASP A 194 15.76 9.24 28.57
C ASP A 194 14.23 9.49 28.50
N LEU A 195 13.50 8.62 27.79
CA LEU A 195 12.04 8.65 27.65
C LEU A 195 11.31 7.60 28.50
N GLY A 196 12.02 6.75 29.24
CA GLY A 196 11.43 5.68 30.05
C GLY A 196 10.71 4.62 29.20
N LEU A 197 11.24 4.29 28.02
CA LEU A 197 10.64 3.37 27.04
C LEU A 197 11.31 1.99 27.11
N SER A 198 10.60 0.97 26.61
CA SER A 198 11.11 -0.39 26.46
C SER A 198 11.30 -0.74 24.97
N ALA A 199 12.42 -1.36 24.63
CA ALA A 199 12.70 -1.83 23.27
C ALA A 199 11.62 -2.79 22.73
N ALA A 200 11.02 -3.61 23.59
CA ALA A 200 9.94 -4.52 23.20
C ALA A 200 8.68 -3.80 22.71
N ASN A 201 8.43 -2.57 23.16
CA ASN A 201 7.24 -1.79 22.84
C ASN A 201 7.50 -0.67 21.82
N VAL A 202 8.77 -0.33 21.58
CA VAL A 202 9.18 0.78 20.70
C VAL A 202 10.28 0.31 19.76
N PRO A 203 9.93 -0.45 18.71
CA PRO A 203 10.90 -0.93 17.73
C PRO A 203 11.56 0.22 16.97
N LEU A 204 12.77 -0.04 16.45
CA LEU A 204 13.49 0.85 15.53
C LEU A 204 13.26 0.37 14.09
N LEU A 205 12.74 1.24 13.23
CA LEU A 205 12.63 1.01 11.79
C LEU A 205 13.68 1.84 11.08
N ALA A 206 14.64 1.20 10.42
CA ALA A 206 15.74 1.87 9.71
C ALA A 206 15.60 1.66 8.20
N GLY A 207 15.50 2.75 7.43
CA GLY A 207 15.43 2.69 5.96
C GLY A 207 16.80 2.54 5.33
N GLU A 208 16.87 1.72 4.29
CA GLU A 208 18.02 1.69 3.37
C GLU A 208 18.17 3.03 2.66
N VAL A 209 19.41 3.45 2.40
CA VAL A 209 19.73 4.56 1.49
C VAL A 209 19.37 4.16 0.06
N VAL A 210 19.44 5.10 -0.91
CA VAL A 210 19.10 4.80 -2.32
C VAL A 210 19.78 3.50 -2.77
N HIS A 211 18.97 2.56 -3.25
CA HIS A 211 19.40 1.20 -3.55
C HIS A 211 20.24 1.12 -4.84
N ALA A 212 21.05 0.07 -4.97
CA ALA A 212 21.92 -0.14 -6.13
C ALA A 212 21.15 -0.28 -7.45
N ASP A 213 19.93 -0.80 -7.44
CA ASP A 213 19.05 -0.90 -8.62
C ASP A 213 18.60 0.47 -9.16
N GLN A 214 18.73 1.52 -8.34
CA GLN A 214 18.50 2.92 -8.68
C GLN A 214 19.80 3.71 -8.82
N ASN A 215 20.95 3.04 -9.01
CA ASN A 215 22.28 3.63 -9.08
C ASN A 215 22.67 4.46 -7.86
N GLY A 216 22.22 4.09 -6.67
CA GLY A 216 22.52 4.79 -5.42
C GLY A 216 24.03 4.89 -5.17
N ILE A 217 24.54 6.12 -5.05
CA ILE A 217 25.99 6.38 -4.84
C ILE A 217 26.48 5.92 -3.46
N CYS A 218 25.58 5.77 -2.50
CA CYS A 218 25.85 5.27 -1.16
C CYS A 218 25.32 3.84 -0.94
N ALA A 219 24.93 3.12 -2.00
CA ALA A 219 24.26 1.81 -1.90
C ALA A 219 25.05 0.74 -1.12
N SER A 220 26.39 0.86 -1.06
CA SER A 220 27.23 -0.03 -0.22
C SER A 220 26.90 0.06 1.27
N MET A 221 26.27 1.16 1.70
CA MET A 221 25.84 1.34 3.09
C MET A 221 24.69 0.41 3.47
N ASN A 222 23.87 -0.03 2.51
CA ASN A 222 22.73 -0.91 2.77
C ASN A 222 23.16 -2.24 3.41
N THR A 223 24.29 -2.82 3.02
CA THR A 223 24.84 -4.01 3.69
C THR A 223 25.13 -3.77 5.18
N ILE A 224 25.55 -2.55 5.54
CA ILE A 224 25.79 -2.18 6.94
C ILE A 224 24.45 -1.95 7.67
N ILE A 225 23.50 -1.27 7.02
CA ILE A 225 22.15 -1.05 7.56
C ILE A 225 21.46 -2.41 7.80
N ASP A 226 21.58 -3.36 6.87
CA ASP A 226 21.02 -4.71 6.97
C ASP A 226 21.55 -5.53 8.16
N SER A 227 22.71 -5.16 8.67
CA SER A 227 23.28 -5.81 9.86
C SER A 227 22.69 -5.28 11.19
N LEU A 228 21.90 -4.20 11.16
CA LEU A 228 21.37 -3.55 12.35
C LEU A 228 20.56 -4.47 13.27
N PRO A 229 19.72 -5.40 12.79
CA PRO A 229 19.00 -6.35 13.65
C PRO A 229 19.90 -7.31 14.44
N GLN A 230 21.15 -7.50 14.01
CA GLN A 230 22.15 -8.31 14.75
C GLN A 230 22.63 -7.58 16.02
N VAL A 231 22.55 -6.25 16.04
CA VAL A 231 23.01 -5.39 17.14
C VAL A 231 21.82 -4.89 17.98
N ILE A 232 20.68 -4.65 17.34
CA ILE A 232 19.41 -4.24 17.97
C ILE A 232 18.34 -5.25 17.55
N PRO A 233 18.02 -6.26 18.37
CA PRO A 233 17.07 -7.33 17.99
C PRO A 233 15.65 -6.85 17.66
N THR A 234 15.26 -5.66 18.14
CA THR A 234 13.97 -5.02 17.85
C THR A 234 14.03 -4.03 16.69
N ALA A 235 15.16 -3.98 15.97
CA ALA A 235 15.27 -3.19 14.75
C ALA A 235 14.76 -3.97 13.54
N HIS A 236 14.18 -3.24 12.60
CA HIS A 236 13.71 -3.75 11.31
C HIS A 236 14.24 -2.86 10.20
N VAL A 237 14.81 -3.48 9.17
CA VAL A 237 15.28 -2.75 7.99
C VAL A 237 14.14 -2.61 6.99
N ILE A 238 14.02 -1.43 6.42
CA ILE A 238 13.01 -1.09 5.41
C ILE A 238 13.71 -0.92 4.08
N SER A 239 13.47 -1.86 3.16
CA SER A 239 14.13 -1.88 1.86
C SER A 239 13.73 -0.68 1.00
N SER A 240 14.71 -0.08 0.35
CA SER A 240 14.55 0.97 -0.64
C SER A 240 14.59 0.46 -2.08
N ALA A 241 14.73 -0.85 -2.31
CA ALA A 241 14.78 -1.44 -3.64
C ALA A 241 13.57 -0.99 -4.50
N GLY A 242 13.82 -0.52 -5.73
CA GLY A 242 12.80 -0.01 -6.62
C GLY A 242 12.16 1.34 -6.22
N CYS A 243 12.60 1.99 -5.12
CA CYS A 243 12.17 3.36 -4.82
C CYS A 243 12.92 4.35 -5.73
N PRO A 244 12.24 5.11 -6.62
CA PRO A 244 12.91 5.97 -7.57
C PRO A 244 13.83 7.00 -6.92
N ALA A 245 15.07 7.09 -7.43
CA ALA A 245 16.06 8.07 -7.00
C ALA A 245 15.92 9.39 -7.78
N ALA A 246 16.31 10.49 -7.15
CA ALA A 246 16.53 11.78 -7.80
C ALA A 246 17.76 11.73 -8.69
N PHE A 247 17.97 12.76 -9.51
CA PHE A 247 19.08 12.84 -10.47
C PHE A 247 20.48 12.78 -9.84
N ASP A 248 20.57 13.07 -8.55
CA ASP A 248 21.84 13.02 -7.79
C ASP A 248 22.17 11.61 -7.27
N ASN A 249 21.27 10.63 -7.46
CA ASN A 249 21.40 9.25 -6.99
C ASN A 249 21.70 9.12 -5.48
N LEU A 250 21.40 10.16 -4.71
CA LEU A 250 21.60 10.26 -3.27
C LEU A 250 20.27 10.41 -2.53
N HIS A 251 19.34 11.15 -3.13
CA HIS A 251 18.00 11.41 -2.59
C HIS A 251 16.95 10.66 -3.37
N PHE A 252 15.80 10.44 -2.76
CA PHE A 252 14.64 9.87 -3.45
C PHE A 252 13.82 10.97 -4.14
N THR A 253 13.13 10.60 -5.23
CA THR A 253 12.06 11.44 -5.79
C THR A 253 10.88 11.52 -4.82
N ALA A 254 9.90 12.39 -5.10
CA ALA A 254 8.66 12.43 -4.33
C ALA A 254 7.94 11.07 -4.33
N GLU A 255 7.92 10.35 -5.46
CA GLU A 255 7.40 8.99 -5.57
C GLU A 255 8.20 8.01 -4.70
N GLY A 256 9.53 8.09 -4.72
CA GLY A 256 10.41 7.27 -3.88
C GLY A 256 10.12 7.44 -2.40
N TYR A 257 9.91 8.68 -1.91
CA TYR A 257 9.50 8.93 -0.52
C TYR A 257 8.11 8.39 -0.19
N ARG A 258 7.15 8.49 -1.12
CA ARG A 258 5.81 7.91 -0.94
C ARG A 258 5.89 6.39 -0.77
N MET A 259 6.63 5.71 -1.65
CA MET A 259 6.84 4.27 -1.59
C MET A 259 7.54 3.86 -0.30
N LEU A 260 8.64 4.54 0.04
CA LEU A 260 9.41 4.22 1.24
C LEU A 260 8.59 4.45 2.52
N GLY A 261 7.83 5.55 2.60
CA GLY A 261 6.92 5.83 3.71
C GLY A 261 5.86 4.75 3.90
N ALA A 262 5.24 4.29 2.80
CA ALA A 262 4.30 3.18 2.83
C ALA A 262 4.94 1.87 3.34
N ARG A 263 6.20 1.59 2.99
CA ARG A 263 6.94 0.41 3.48
C ARG A 263 7.26 0.48 4.98
N TYR A 264 7.65 1.66 5.49
CA TYR A 264 7.78 1.88 6.93
C TYR A 264 6.47 1.59 7.66
N ALA A 265 5.34 2.11 7.13
CA ALA A 265 4.03 1.87 7.70
C ALA A 265 3.63 0.40 7.66
N ALA A 266 3.86 -0.27 6.53
CA ALA A 266 3.61 -1.69 6.34
C ALA A 266 4.28 -2.53 7.44
N LYS A 267 5.59 -2.30 7.66
CA LYS A 267 6.33 -2.99 8.71
C LYS A 267 5.77 -2.69 10.09
N MET A 268 5.45 -1.42 10.38
CA MET A 268 4.93 -1.03 11.69
C MET A 268 3.54 -1.63 11.95
N LEU A 269 2.66 -1.65 10.96
CA LEU A 269 1.34 -2.29 11.05
C LEU A 269 1.47 -3.80 11.33
N SER A 270 2.41 -4.48 10.66
CA SER A 270 2.71 -5.89 10.93
C SER A 270 3.14 -6.12 12.38
N ILE A 271 4.03 -5.27 12.92
CA ILE A 271 4.48 -5.34 14.33
C ILE A 271 3.32 -5.11 15.30
N LEU A 272 2.40 -4.21 14.96
CA LEU A 272 1.20 -3.93 15.78
C LEU A 272 0.11 -5.00 15.66
N GLY A 273 0.29 -6.02 14.81
CA GLY A 273 -0.68 -7.11 14.63
C GLY A 273 -1.83 -6.80 13.66
N TYR A 274 -1.72 -5.73 12.86
CA TYR A 274 -2.73 -5.36 11.85
C TYR A 274 -2.54 -6.06 10.49
N GLY A 275 -1.83 -7.19 10.45
CA GLY A 275 -1.61 -8.04 9.29
C GLY A 275 -0.18 -7.98 8.73
N ASP A 276 0.19 -8.96 7.91
CA ASP A 276 1.48 -8.98 7.21
C ASP A 276 1.47 -8.00 6.04
N TRP A 277 1.83 -6.77 6.32
CA TRP A 277 2.00 -5.70 5.35
C TRP A 277 3.45 -5.70 4.81
N THR A 278 3.89 -6.81 4.25
CA THR A 278 5.20 -6.91 3.59
C THR A 278 5.19 -6.21 2.21
N SER A 279 6.34 -6.08 1.58
CA SER A 279 6.53 -5.42 0.27
C SER A 279 5.60 -5.88 -0.86
N ALA A 280 4.96 -7.04 -0.70
CA ALA A 280 3.91 -7.57 -1.58
C ALA A 280 2.67 -6.67 -1.73
N GLN A 281 2.48 -5.67 -0.87
CA GLN A 281 1.31 -4.80 -0.95
C GLN A 281 1.35 -3.75 -2.06
N ASN A 282 2.54 -3.38 -2.54
CA ASN A 282 2.67 -2.49 -3.70
C ASN A 282 2.18 -3.15 -5.00
N MET A 283 1.98 -4.48 -4.98
CA MET A 283 1.49 -5.27 -6.11
C MET A 283 0.06 -5.75 -5.90
N LYS A 284 -0.80 -4.90 -5.30
CA LYS A 284 -2.22 -5.20 -5.08
C LYS A 284 -3.13 -4.08 -5.60
N LEU A 285 -4.19 -4.47 -6.27
CA LEU A 285 -5.37 -3.62 -6.47
C LEU A 285 -6.33 -3.91 -5.33
N TRP A 286 -6.69 -2.92 -4.52
CA TRP A 286 -7.56 -3.16 -3.36
C TRP A 286 -8.71 -2.17 -3.25
N TYR A 287 -9.80 -2.60 -2.63
CA TYR A 287 -11.03 -1.85 -2.49
C TYR A 287 -11.72 -2.17 -1.16
N ASN A 288 -12.44 -1.20 -0.62
CA ASN A 288 -13.21 -1.31 0.62
C ASN A 288 -14.72 -1.52 0.40
N ARG A 289 -15.13 -1.84 -0.83
CA ARG A 289 -16.51 -2.15 -1.20
C ARG A 289 -16.56 -3.19 -2.33
N PRO A 290 -17.67 -3.94 -2.49
CA PRO A 290 -17.90 -4.79 -3.66
C PRO A 290 -17.89 -4.00 -4.97
N ALA A 291 -17.59 -4.65 -6.08
CA ALA A 291 -17.77 -4.09 -7.41
C ALA A 291 -19.27 -3.88 -7.70
N GLN A 292 -19.61 -2.74 -8.27
CA GLN A 292 -20.96 -2.42 -8.71
C GLN A 292 -21.15 -2.65 -10.21
N ASP A 293 -20.08 -2.57 -10.97
CA ASP A 293 -20.07 -2.85 -12.40
C ASP A 293 -18.81 -3.64 -12.81
N TRP A 294 -18.76 -4.03 -14.08
CA TRP A 294 -17.71 -4.86 -14.64
C TRP A 294 -16.31 -4.21 -14.55
N LEU A 295 -16.22 -2.90 -14.69
CA LEU A 295 -14.94 -2.16 -14.64
C LEU A 295 -14.31 -2.14 -13.24
N GLU A 296 -15.09 -2.38 -12.21
CA GLU A 296 -14.63 -2.46 -10.83
C GLU A 296 -14.28 -3.89 -10.39
N ALA A 297 -14.70 -4.91 -11.17
CA ALA A 297 -14.43 -6.31 -10.83
C ALA A 297 -12.95 -6.66 -11.02
N LEU A 298 -12.46 -7.65 -10.26
CA LEU A 298 -11.06 -8.07 -10.27
C LEU A 298 -10.84 -9.21 -11.28
N PRO A 299 -9.94 -9.06 -12.26
CA PRO A 299 -9.69 -10.07 -13.28
C PRO A 299 -8.81 -11.20 -12.77
N LEU A 300 -9.18 -12.43 -13.09
CA LEU A 300 -8.36 -13.64 -12.95
C LEU A 300 -8.25 -14.35 -14.30
N GLY A 301 -7.12 -14.99 -14.57
CA GLY A 301 -6.96 -15.77 -15.79
C GLY A 301 -5.68 -16.60 -15.80
N ASN A 302 -5.68 -17.63 -16.68
CA ASN A 302 -4.54 -18.49 -16.95
C ASN A 302 -4.21 -18.60 -18.44
N SER A 303 -4.56 -17.60 -19.24
CA SER A 303 -4.57 -17.51 -20.71
C SER A 303 -5.73 -18.24 -21.39
N ARG A 304 -6.30 -19.28 -20.82
CA ARG A 304 -7.44 -20.05 -21.36
C ARG A 304 -8.76 -19.70 -20.67
N LEU A 305 -8.78 -19.81 -19.34
CA LEU A 305 -9.95 -19.46 -18.53
C LEU A 305 -9.81 -18.05 -17.96
N GLY A 306 -10.90 -17.31 -17.94
CA GLY A 306 -10.99 -16.00 -17.32
C GLY A 306 -12.19 -15.90 -16.39
N ALA A 307 -12.04 -15.09 -15.33
CA ALA A 307 -13.14 -14.69 -14.46
C ALA A 307 -12.99 -13.24 -14.01
N MET A 308 -14.10 -12.51 -13.96
CA MET A 308 -14.20 -11.23 -13.27
C MET A 308 -14.85 -11.49 -11.91
N VAL A 309 -14.17 -11.16 -10.81
CA VAL A 309 -14.61 -11.38 -9.42
C VAL A 309 -15.13 -10.08 -8.83
N PHE A 310 -16.41 -10.04 -8.46
CA PHE A 310 -17.08 -8.82 -8.01
C PHE A 310 -16.90 -8.56 -6.49
N GLY A 311 -16.71 -9.60 -5.70
CA GLY A 311 -16.50 -9.48 -4.25
C GLY A 311 -17.79 -9.20 -3.47
N GLY A 312 -18.97 -9.50 -4.00
CA GLY A 312 -20.25 -9.34 -3.29
C GLY A 312 -20.33 -10.24 -2.06
N THR A 313 -20.91 -9.79 -0.94
CA THR A 313 -20.96 -10.58 0.30
C THR A 313 -22.16 -11.53 0.35
N ALA A 314 -23.36 -11.02 0.20
CA ALA A 314 -24.57 -11.85 0.12
C ALA A 314 -24.68 -12.61 -1.21
N ARG A 315 -24.19 -12.01 -2.28
CA ARG A 315 -24.14 -12.61 -3.61
C ARG A 315 -22.82 -12.29 -4.28
N GLU A 316 -21.91 -13.27 -4.30
CA GLU A 316 -20.70 -13.19 -5.12
C GLU A 316 -21.03 -13.50 -6.56
N GLU A 317 -20.43 -12.74 -7.48
CA GLU A 317 -20.51 -12.98 -8.91
C GLU A 317 -19.12 -13.27 -9.47
N LEU A 318 -19.00 -14.36 -10.22
CA LEU A 318 -17.86 -14.67 -11.06
C LEU A 318 -18.34 -14.71 -12.51
N GLN A 319 -18.01 -13.69 -13.30
CA GLN A 319 -18.32 -13.65 -14.71
C GLN A 319 -17.26 -14.40 -15.48
N LEU A 320 -17.65 -15.46 -16.19
CA LEU A 320 -16.74 -16.47 -16.73
C LEU A 320 -16.50 -16.30 -18.23
N ASN A 321 -15.25 -16.56 -18.65
CA ASN A 321 -14.84 -16.60 -20.04
C ASN A 321 -13.91 -17.80 -20.30
N GLU A 322 -13.89 -18.23 -21.57
CA GLU A 322 -12.93 -19.18 -22.14
C GLU A 322 -12.45 -18.65 -23.49
N GLU A 323 -11.13 -18.71 -23.77
CA GLU A 323 -10.48 -18.00 -24.88
C GLU A 323 -11.01 -18.33 -26.27
N THR A 324 -11.50 -19.57 -26.48
CA THR A 324 -11.97 -20.02 -27.79
C THR A 324 -13.46 -19.83 -27.99
N PHE A 325 -14.20 -19.33 -27.01
CA PHE A 325 -15.65 -19.20 -27.07
C PHE A 325 -16.09 -17.93 -27.79
N TRP A 326 -16.22 -18.02 -29.13
CA TRP A 326 -16.57 -16.94 -30.03
C TRP A 326 -17.92 -17.18 -30.71
N ALA A 327 -18.59 -16.12 -31.16
CA ALA A 327 -19.83 -16.20 -31.94
C ALA A 327 -19.56 -16.81 -33.35
N GLY A 328 -20.61 -17.31 -33.98
CA GLY A 328 -20.52 -17.90 -35.32
C GLY A 328 -19.76 -19.22 -35.37
N GLY A 329 -19.00 -19.45 -36.41
CA GLY A 329 -18.21 -20.64 -36.68
C GLY A 329 -17.14 -20.38 -37.74
N PRO A 330 -16.41 -21.39 -38.21
CA PRO A 330 -15.40 -21.22 -39.24
C PRO A 330 -15.97 -20.59 -40.51
N TYR A 331 -15.32 -19.56 -41.03
CA TYR A 331 -15.66 -18.90 -42.28
C TYR A 331 -14.41 -18.35 -42.99
N ASN A 332 -14.52 -18.07 -44.29
CA ASN A 332 -13.43 -17.47 -45.06
C ASN A 332 -13.59 -15.96 -45.06
N ASN A 333 -12.70 -15.28 -44.34
CA ASN A 333 -12.68 -13.80 -44.23
C ASN A 333 -11.68 -13.14 -45.21
N ASN A 334 -11.24 -13.82 -46.26
CA ASN A 334 -10.37 -13.25 -47.28
C ASN A 334 -11.16 -12.47 -48.29
N ASN A 335 -10.86 -11.18 -48.47
CA ASN A 335 -11.40 -10.40 -49.54
C ASN A 335 -10.54 -10.62 -50.82
N PRO A 336 -11.10 -11.17 -51.90
CA PRO A 336 -10.33 -11.45 -53.13
C PRO A 336 -9.79 -10.20 -53.82
N LYS A 337 -10.37 -9.02 -53.53
CA LYS A 337 -9.90 -7.74 -54.11
C LYS A 337 -8.61 -7.24 -53.43
N GLY A 338 -8.33 -7.63 -52.19
CA GLY A 338 -7.23 -7.12 -51.36
C GLY A 338 -5.87 -7.26 -52.07
N LEU A 339 -5.59 -8.42 -52.67
CA LEU A 339 -4.31 -8.66 -53.36
C LEU A 339 -4.09 -7.70 -54.51
N GLN A 340 -5.13 -7.31 -55.23
CA GLN A 340 -5.05 -6.44 -56.43
C GLN A 340 -4.67 -5.01 -56.05
N VAL A 341 -5.15 -4.50 -54.91
CA VAL A 341 -4.92 -3.12 -54.47
C VAL A 341 -3.71 -2.97 -53.54
N LEU A 342 -3.15 -4.07 -53.05
CA LEU A 342 -2.02 -4.05 -52.12
C LEU A 342 -0.79 -3.25 -52.62
N PRO A 343 -0.38 -3.34 -53.92
CA PRO A 343 0.75 -2.53 -54.39
C PRO A 343 0.49 -1.01 -54.30
N GLU A 344 -0.73 -0.59 -54.59
CA GLU A 344 -1.13 0.82 -54.51
C GLU A 344 -1.22 1.31 -53.07
N ILE A 345 -1.75 0.53 -52.18
CA ILE A 345 -1.77 0.84 -50.73
C ILE A 345 -0.34 1.06 -50.20
N ARG A 346 0.59 0.16 -50.57
CA ARG A 346 2.01 0.29 -50.19
C ARG A 346 2.62 1.57 -50.74
N ARG A 347 2.36 1.89 -52.02
CA ARG A 347 2.86 3.10 -52.62
C ARG A 347 2.37 4.35 -51.90
N LEU A 348 1.09 4.43 -51.59
CA LEU A 348 0.47 5.55 -50.88
C LEU A 348 1.06 5.73 -49.48
N ILE A 349 1.29 4.63 -48.77
CA ILE A 349 1.92 4.66 -47.42
C ILE A 349 3.34 5.22 -47.51
N PHE A 350 4.16 4.74 -48.49
CA PHE A 350 5.53 5.23 -48.67
C PHE A 350 5.60 6.69 -49.11
N GLU A 351 4.56 7.20 -49.79
CA GLU A 351 4.43 8.61 -50.15
C GLU A 351 3.87 9.49 -49.02
N GLY A 352 3.57 8.92 -47.85
CA GLY A 352 2.97 9.65 -46.72
C GLY A 352 1.48 9.95 -46.87
N LYS A 353 0.82 9.40 -47.89
CA LYS A 353 -0.61 9.59 -48.19
C LYS A 353 -1.46 8.59 -47.43
N THR A 354 -1.36 8.63 -46.10
CA THR A 354 -1.98 7.60 -45.19
C THR A 354 -3.50 7.59 -45.28
N LEU A 355 -4.16 8.74 -45.42
CA LEU A 355 -5.63 8.82 -45.54
C LEU A 355 -6.15 8.20 -46.82
N GLU A 356 -5.41 8.37 -47.95
CA GLU A 356 -5.78 7.74 -49.21
C GLU A 356 -5.57 6.22 -49.14
N ALA A 357 -4.48 5.77 -48.52
CA ALA A 357 -4.24 4.36 -48.24
C ALA A 357 -5.35 3.74 -47.39
N GLN A 358 -5.75 4.42 -46.31
CA GLN A 358 -6.84 3.96 -45.42
C GLN A 358 -8.15 3.80 -46.20
N LYS A 359 -8.53 4.79 -47.01
CA LYS A 359 -9.73 4.71 -47.83
C LYS A 359 -9.72 3.49 -48.76
N LEU A 360 -8.57 3.23 -49.40
CA LEU A 360 -8.41 2.09 -50.31
C LEU A 360 -8.52 0.74 -49.55
N ILE A 361 -8.01 0.70 -48.31
CA ILE A 361 -8.15 -0.46 -47.40
C ILE A 361 -9.62 -0.68 -47.07
N ASP A 362 -10.31 0.34 -46.63
CA ASP A 362 -11.72 0.26 -46.20
C ASP A 362 -12.62 -0.22 -47.34
N GLU A 363 -12.36 0.22 -48.58
CA GLU A 363 -13.12 -0.14 -49.77
C GLU A 363 -12.83 -1.57 -50.29
N ASN A 364 -11.62 -2.10 -50.08
CA ASN A 364 -11.15 -3.30 -50.79
C ASN A 364 -10.65 -4.44 -49.87
N TYR A 365 -10.36 -4.20 -48.58
CA TYR A 365 -9.93 -5.23 -47.65
C TYR A 365 -11.04 -5.65 -46.69
N MET A 366 -11.94 -4.72 -46.36
CA MET A 366 -13.04 -5.05 -45.46
C MET A 366 -13.96 -6.08 -46.12
N THR A 367 -14.38 -7.02 -45.33
CA THR A 367 -15.37 -8.05 -45.67
C THR A 367 -16.72 -7.72 -45.07
N PRO A 368 -17.83 -8.29 -45.58
CA PRO A 368 -19.14 -8.12 -44.94
C PRO A 368 -19.18 -8.57 -43.49
N GLN A 369 -18.35 -9.57 -43.15
CA GLN A 369 -18.18 -10.05 -41.77
C GLN A 369 -17.03 -9.32 -41.10
N HIS A 370 -17.31 -8.55 -40.06
CA HIS A 370 -16.33 -7.70 -39.36
C HIS A 370 -15.49 -8.43 -38.30
N GLY A 371 -15.46 -9.75 -38.31
CA GLY A 371 -14.86 -10.60 -37.30
C GLY A 371 -15.91 -11.17 -36.33
N MET A 372 -15.56 -12.22 -35.64
CA MET A 372 -16.48 -12.85 -34.68
C MET A 372 -16.42 -12.18 -33.32
N ARG A 373 -17.57 -12.02 -32.66
CA ARG A 373 -17.62 -11.46 -31.31
C ARG A 373 -17.16 -12.49 -30.29
N TYR A 374 -16.33 -12.06 -29.34
CA TYR A 374 -15.99 -12.83 -28.17
C TYR A 374 -17.22 -12.96 -27.26
N LEU A 375 -17.47 -14.16 -26.74
CA LEU A 375 -18.65 -14.44 -25.93
C LEU A 375 -18.29 -14.68 -24.48
N THR A 376 -19.12 -14.18 -23.57
CA THR A 376 -19.08 -14.63 -22.17
C THR A 376 -19.72 -16.01 -22.04
N LEU A 377 -19.22 -16.85 -21.13
CA LEU A 377 -19.95 -18.05 -20.71
C LEU A 377 -21.16 -17.71 -19.86
N GLY A 378 -21.13 -16.58 -19.15
CA GLY A 378 -22.15 -16.15 -18.21
C GLY A 378 -21.58 -15.98 -16.81
N SER A 379 -22.45 -15.81 -15.83
CA SER A 379 -22.08 -15.55 -14.45
C SER A 379 -22.46 -16.72 -13.54
N LEU A 380 -21.48 -17.16 -12.76
CA LEU A 380 -21.66 -18.06 -11.62
C LEU A 380 -21.88 -17.22 -10.36
N PHE A 381 -22.92 -17.54 -9.60
CA PHE A 381 -23.23 -16.86 -8.36
C PHE A 381 -23.09 -17.79 -7.17
N LEU A 382 -22.44 -17.28 -6.10
CA LEU A 382 -22.44 -17.90 -4.78
C LEU A 382 -23.33 -17.05 -3.87
N ASN A 383 -24.47 -17.58 -3.47
CA ASN A 383 -25.49 -16.88 -2.70
C ASN A 383 -25.36 -17.26 -1.21
N PHE A 384 -25.09 -16.29 -0.35
CA PHE A 384 -24.92 -16.44 1.09
C PHE A 384 -26.06 -15.73 1.83
N PRO A 385 -27.14 -16.44 2.20
CA PRO A 385 -28.26 -15.85 2.94
C PRO A 385 -27.77 -15.28 4.29
N GLY A 386 -28.20 -14.06 4.62
CA GLY A 386 -27.86 -13.37 5.86
C GLY A 386 -26.57 -12.53 5.78
N HIS A 387 -25.89 -12.45 4.63
CA HIS A 387 -24.67 -11.67 4.47
C HIS A 387 -24.87 -10.29 3.83
N GLU A 388 -26.08 -9.72 3.96
CA GLU A 388 -26.47 -8.45 3.33
C GLU A 388 -25.83 -7.22 4.00
N ASN A 389 -25.50 -7.32 5.30
CA ASN A 389 -24.96 -6.21 6.09
C ASN A 389 -23.58 -6.55 6.65
N PRO A 390 -22.53 -6.60 5.80
CA PRO A 390 -21.18 -6.91 6.27
C PRO A 390 -20.55 -5.72 6.97
N SER A 391 -19.67 -6.01 7.93
CA SER A 391 -18.68 -5.09 8.48
C SER A 391 -17.26 -5.53 8.07
N GLU A 392 -16.25 -4.68 8.35
CA GLU A 392 -14.83 -4.98 8.09
C GLU A 392 -14.55 -5.46 6.65
N TYR A 393 -15.29 -4.90 5.65
CA TYR A 393 -15.18 -5.33 4.26
C TYR A 393 -13.86 -4.91 3.62
N TYR A 394 -13.23 -5.85 2.91
CA TYR A 394 -12.01 -5.64 2.13
C TYR A 394 -11.95 -6.65 0.96
N ARG A 395 -11.52 -6.20 -0.21
CA ARG A 395 -11.14 -7.08 -1.33
C ARG A 395 -9.86 -6.62 -2.00
N ASP A 396 -9.09 -7.56 -2.53
CA ASP A 396 -7.88 -7.28 -3.30
C ASP A 396 -7.65 -8.27 -4.43
N LEU A 397 -6.86 -7.83 -5.41
CA LEU A 397 -6.14 -8.67 -6.36
C LEU A 397 -4.65 -8.54 -6.08
N ASN A 398 -4.03 -9.62 -5.63
CA ASN A 398 -2.59 -9.69 -5.47
C ASN A 398 -1.94 -10.04 -6.80
N LEU A 399 -1.16 -9.11 -7.37
CA LEU A 399 -0.53 -9.26 -8.69
C LEU A 399 0.69 -10.18 -8.68
N GLU A 400 1.30 -10.47 -7.52
CA GLU A 400 2.43 -11.39 -7.43
C GLU A 400 2.00 -12.85 -7.58
N ASN A 401 0.85 -13.21 -7.02
CA ASN A 401 0.35 -14.59 -7.03
C ASN A 401 -0.98 -14.76 -7.77
N ALA A 402 -1.45 -13.71 -8.45
CA ALA A 402 -2.68 -13.69 -9.24
C ALA A 402 -3.91 -14.21 -8.46
N THR A 403 -4.06 -13.78 -7.21
CA THR A 403 -5.11 -14.22 -6.29
C THR A 403 -6.05 -13.07 -5.94
N ALA A 404 -7.34 -13.24 -6.17
CA ALA A 404 -8.37 -12.32 -5.69
C ALA A 404 -8.87 -12.77 -4.31
N THR A 405 -8.89 -11.84 -3.34
CA THR A 405 -9.35 -12.13 -1.97
C THR A 405 -10.49 -11.17 -1.59
N THR A 406 -11.53 -11.69 -0.95
CA THR A 406 -12.61 -10.90 -0.33
C THR A 406 -12.72 -11.30 1.14
N ARG A 407 -12.69 -10.33 2.04
CA ARG A 407 -12.82 -10.52 3.51
C ARG A 407 -13.91 -9.61 4.05
N TYR A 408 -14.68 -10.13 4.99
CA TYR A 408 -15.73 -9.37 5.65
C TYR A 408 -16.18 -10.09 6.93
N GLU A 409 -16.92 -9.39 7.77
CA GLU A 409 -17.51 -9.94 8.98
C GLU A 409 -19.05 -9.80 8.95
N VAL A 410 -19.76 -10.83 9.41
CA VAL A 410 -21.22 -10.84 9.60
C VAL A 410 -21.50 -11.53 10.94
N ASP A 411 -22.27 -10.89 11.81
CA ASP A 411 -22.69 -11.40 13.12
C ASP A 411 -21.51 -11.93 13.97
N GLY A 412 -20.37 -11.24 13.90
CA GLY A 412 -19.16 -11.61 14.62
C GLY A 412 -18.46 -12.86 14.08
N VAL A 413 -18.76 -13.28 12.84
CA VAL A 413 -18.06 -14.34 12.09
C VAL A 413 -17.27 -13.72 10.96
N LYS A 414 -15.99 -14.05 10.87
CA LYS A 414 -15.12 -13.57 9.78
C LYS A 414 -15.11 -14.55 8.63
N PHE A 415 -15.36 -14.02 7.44
CA PHE A 415 -15.36 -14.78 6.18
C PHE A 415 -14.21 -14.35 5.29
N VAL A 416 -13.56 -15.33 4.66
CA VAL A 416 -12.50 -15.10 3.66
C VAL A 416 -12.82 -15.95 2.43
N ARG A 417 -12.88 -15.32 1.26
CA ARG A 417 -12.94 -15.99 -0.03
C ARG A 417 -11.67 -15.66 -0.80
N THR A 418 -11.03 -16.69 -1.35
CA THR A 418 -9.83 -16.55 -2.17
C THR A 418 -10.06 -17.28 -3.48
N ALA A 419 -9.88 -16.58 -4.60
CA ALA A 419 -10.06 -17.13 -5.93
C ALA A 419 -8.78 -16.98 -6.75
N PHE A 420 -8.48 -17.99 -7.58
CA PHE A 420 -7.38 -17.96 -8.55
C PHE A 420 -7.66 -18.92 -9.72
N ALA A 421 -7.04 -18.66 -10.87
CA ALA A 421 -7.02 -19.58 -12.00
C ALA A 421 -5.71 -20.37 -11.99
N SER A 422 -5.79 -21.71 -11.97
CA SER A 422 -4.60 -22.57 -12.03
C SER A 422 -3.96 -22.49 -13.42
N LEU A 423 -2.64 -22.31 -13.46
CA LEU A 423 -1.87 -22.28 -14.71
C LEU A 423 -1.65 -23.68 -15.32
N SER A 424 -1.74 -24.74 -14.50
CA SER A 424 -1.43 -26.12 -14.90
C SER A 424 -2.66 -27.00 -15.07
N ASP A 425 -3.78 -26.69 -14.40
CA ASP A 425 -4.90 -27.64 -14.27
C ASP A 425 -6.17 -27.19 -15.02
N ASP A 426 -6.14 -26.03 -15.69
CA ASP A 426 -7.28 -25.45 -16.40
C ASP A 426 -8.56 -25.37 -15.56
N VAL A 427 -8.42 -24.91 -14.33
CA VAL A 427 -9.53 -24.71 -13.38
C VAL A 427 -9.46 -23.36 -12.68
N ILE A 428 -10.60 -22.81 -12.35
CA ILE A 428 -10.73 -21.68 -11.43
C ILE A 428 -11.12 -22.26 -10.07
N ILE A 429 -10.37 -21.90 -9.03
CA ILE A 429 -10.59 -22.39 -7.66
C ILE A 429 -11.07 -21.21 -6.81
N VAL A 430 -12.15 -21.46 -6.05
CA VAL A 430 -12.66 -20.53 -5.05
C VAL A 430 -12.64 -21.22 -3.69
N ARG A 431 -11.75 -20.78 -2.80
CA ARG A 431 -11.68 -21.24 -1.42
C ARG A 431 -12.51 -20.32 -0.53
N ILE A 432 -13.38 -20.91 0.27
CA ILE A 432 -14.28 -20.18 1.19
C ILE A 432 -13.97 -20.65 2.62
N GLN A 433 -13.75 -19.70 3.52
CA GLN A 433 -13.40 -19.98 4.91
C GLN A 433 -14.26 -19.11 5.85
N ALA A 434 -14.58 -19.65 7.01
CA ALA A 434 -15.15 -18.93 8.15
C ALA A 434 -14.34 -19.26 9.41
N ASP A 435 -14.19 -18.32 10.32
CA ASP A 435 -13.45 -18.50 11.58
C ASP A 435 -14.27 -19.27 12.64
N LYS A 436 -15.57 -19.50 12.38
CA LYS A 436 -16.43 -20.34 13.23
C LYS A 436 -16.91 -21.58 12.50
N ALA A 437 -16.92 -22.70 13.19
CA ALA A 437 -17.39 -23.97 12.64
C ALA A 437 -18.88 -23.89 12.27
N LYS A 438 -19.27 -24.56 11.16
CA LYS A 438 -20.66 -24.62 10.65
C LYS A 438 -21.26 -23.28 10.21
N ALA A 439 -20.43 -22.24 10.03
CA ALA A 439 -20.91 -20.93 9.58
C ALA A 439 -21.03 -20.82 8.05
N LEU A 440 -20.48 -21.76 7.29
CA LEU A 440 -20.58 -21.75 5.82
C LEU A 440 -21.91 -22.34 5.38
N ASN A 441 -22.77 -21.50 4.81
CA ASN A 441 -24.03 -21.88 4.20
C ASN A 441 -24.22 -21.05 2.92
N PHE A 442 -24.20 -21.69 1.75
CA PHE A 442 -24.37 -21.01 0.47
C PHE A 442 -24.98 -21.92 -0.59
N ALA A 443 -25.59 -21.29 -1.58
CA ALA A 443 -26.10 -21.95 -2.77
C ALA A 443 -25.37 -21.44 -4.01
N VAL A 444 -25.18 -22.33 -4.99
CA VAL A 444 -24.59 -22.00 -6.29
C VAL A 444 -25.70 -21.86 -7.32
N SER A 445 -25.70 -20.77 -8.10
CA SER A 445 -26.59 -20.54 -9.22
C SER A 445 -25.84 -19.98 -10.43
N TYR A 446 -26.48 -20.01 -11.59
CA TYR A 446 -25.88 -19.58 -12.85
C TYR A 446 -26.87 -18.82 -13.70
N SER A 447 -26.36 -17.86 -14.48
CA SER A 447 -27.10 -17.11 -15.49
C SER A 447 -26.23 -16.80 -16.70
N SER A 448 -26.77 -16.84 -17.89
CA SER A 448 -26.08 -16.47 -19.12
C SER A 448 -27.04 -15.72 -20.07
N PRO A 449 -26.51 -14.73 -20.85
CA PRO A 449 -27.30 -14.15 -21.96
C PRO A 449 -27.44 -15.11 -23.14
N LEU A 450 -26.69 -16.21 -23.15
CA LEU A 450 -26.75 -17.24 -24.20
C LEU A 450 -27.74 -18.35 -23.84
N LYS A 451 -28.14 -19.13 -24.85
CA LYS A 451 -28.92 -20.33 -24.62
C LYS A 451 -28.11 -21.33 -23.81
N SER A 452 -28.58 -21.62 -22.61
CA SER A 452 -27.89 -22.51 -21.68
C SER A 452 -28.83 -23.50 -21.01
N ASP A 453 -28.31 -24.66 -20.62
CA ASP A 453 -28.94 -25.66 -19.80
C ASP A 453 -28.10 -25.96 -18.57
N VAL A 454 -28.74 -26.16 -17.42
CA VAL A 454 -28.09 -26.39 -16.14
C VAL A 454 -28.61 -27.64 -15.50
N GLN A 455 -27.73 -28.60 -15.24
CA GLN A 455 -28.09 -29.89 -14.65
C GLN A 455 -27.23 -30.17 -13.41
N VAL A 456 -27.80 -30.84 -12.42
CA VAL A 456 -27.07 -31.40 -11.29
C VAL A 456 -26.89 -32.91 -11.51
N LYS A 457 -25.65 -33.34 -11.67
CA LYS A 457 -25.31 -34.75 -11.91
C LYS A 457 -24.05 -35.16 -11.16
N GLY A 458 -24.14 -36.22 -10.40
CA GLY A 458 -22.95 -36.76 -9.67
C GLY A 458 -22.33 -35.75 -8.68
N GLY A 459 -23.12 -34.90 -8.05
CA GLY A 459 -22.65 -33.88 -7.11
C GLY A 459 -21.95 -32.68 -7.79
N LYS A 460 -22.11 -32.56 -9.11
CA LYS A 460 -21.60 -31.42 -9.90
C LYS A 460 -22.75 -30.65 -10.52
N LEU A 461 -22.56 -29.32 -10.64
CA LEU A 461 -23.40 -28.48 -11.51
C LEU A 461 -22.76 -28.49 -12.90
N ILE A 462 -23.49 -29.00 -13.89
CA ILE A 462 -23.05 -29.06 -15.29
C ILE A 462 -23.84 -28.01 -16.06
N ILE A 463 -23.10 -27.07 -16.68
CA ILE A 463 -23.66 -25.94 -17.41
C ILE A 463 -23.24 -26.10 -18.87
N SER A 464 -24.22 -26.25 -19.77
CA SER A 464 -23.98 -26.32 -21.20
C SER A 464 -24.44 -25.03 -21.87
N CYS A 465 -23.55 -24.38 -22.62
CA CYS A 465 -23.84 -23.14 -23.35
C CYS A 465 -23.71 -23.34 -24.85
N GLN A 466 -24.65 -22.79 -25.62
CA GLN A 466 -24.57 -22.67 -27.07
C GLN A 466 -24.14 -21.26 -27.43
N GLY A 467 -23.14 -21.10 -28.33
CA GLY A 467 -22.71 -19.81 -28.85
C GLY A 467 -23.82 -19.08 -29.59
N ALA A 468 -23.56 -17.87 -30.00
CA ALA A 468 -24.47 -17.00 -30.75
C ALA A 468 -24.14 -17.02 -32.25
N GLU A 469 -25.16 -16.82 -33.07
CA GLU A 469 -24.99 -16.46 -34.48
C GLU A 469 -24.31 -15.07 -34.59
N HIS A 470 -23.57 -14.83 -35.64
CA HIS A 470 -22.98 -13.52 -35.91
C HIS A 470 -22.90 -13.26 -37.42
N GLU A 471 -23.52 -12.17 -37.88
CA GLU A 471 -23.48 -11.67 -39.27
C GLU A 471 -23.76 -12.74 -40.33
N GLY A 472 -24.80 -13.55 -40.07
CA GLY A 472 -25.23 -14.62 -40.96
C GLY A 472 -24.42 -15.92 -40.83
N ILE A 473 -23.41 -15.97 -39.95
CA ILE A 473 -22.66 -17.20 -39.65
C ILE A 473 -23.33 -17.92 -38.47
N PRO A 474 -23.86 -19.12 -38.67
CA PRO A 474 -24.60 -19.86 -37.59
C PRO A 474 -23.71 -20.18 -36.38
N ALA A 475 -24.31 -20.25 -35.20
CA ALA A 475 -23.63 -20.64 -33.97
C ALA A 475 -23.13 -22.09 -34.04
N ALA A 476 -21.84 -22.28 -34.18
CA ALA A 476 -21.17 -23.59 -34.19
C ALA A 476 -20.55 -23.98 -32.83
N MET A 477 -20.18 -22.98 -32.02
CA MET A 477 -19.48 -23.22 -30.76
C MET A 477 -20.42 -23.68 -29.65
N ARG A 478 -19.93 -24.61 -28.84
CA ARG A 478 -20.58 -25.09 -27.61
C ARG A 478 -19.53 -25.13 -26.50
N ALA A 479 -19.93 -24.76 -25.29
CA ALA A 479 -19.10 -24.86 -24.11
C ALA A 479 -19.80 -25.65 -23.01
N GLU A 480 -19.04 -26.36 -22.20
CA GLU A 480 -19.50 -26.99 -20.98
C GLU A 480 -18.65 -26.50 -19.81
N CYS A 481 -19.28 -26.02 -18.75
CA CYS A 481 -18.63 -25.66 -17.49
C CYS A 481 -19.11 -26.63 -16.40
N GLN A 482 -18.19 -27.19 -15.63
CA GLN A 482 -18.48 -28.04 -14.48
C GLN A 482 -18.09 -27.34 -13.18
N VAL A 483 -19.04 -27.22 -12.25
CA VAL A 483 -18.79 -26.66 -10.92
C VAL A 483 -18.94 -27.79 -9.89
N GLN A 484 -17.94 -27.93 -9.01
CA GLN A 484 -17.97 -28.91 -7.94
C GLN A 484 -17.63 -28.23 -6.61
N VAL A 485 -18.45 -28.49 -5.58
CA VAL A 485 -18.18 -28.08 -4.19
C VAL A 485 -17.56 -29.28 -3.45
N LYS A 486 -16.47 -29.05 -2.73
CA LYS A 486 -15.76 -30.05 -1.92
C LYS A 486 -15.63 -29.60 -0.48
#